data_7d95a22e9494672d39d5f49171bf3a73
#
_entry.id   7d95a22e9494672d39d5f49171bf3a73
#
_cell.length_a   1.000
_cell.length_b   1.000
_cell.length_c   1.000
_cell.angle_alpha   90.00
_cell.angle_beta   90.00
_cell.angle_gamma   90.00
#
_symmetry.space_group_name_H-M   'P 1'
#
loop_
_entity.id
_entity.type
_entity.pdbx_description
1 polymer ?
#
loop_
_entity_poly.entity_id
_entity_poly.type
_entity_poly.pdbx_seq_one_letter_code
_entity_poly.pdbx_strand_id
1 'polypeptide(L)'
;MSIALRHARVRYGPLEALHGVSLVAPGPGLTVLLGRNGSGRTTVLRALAGGVPLSGGAVVWDGADVTRLPAYERARRGLCLVPERRAVFASLTVRENLELTAGDLAPALDAYPQLEPLLPHRAGTLSGGEQRMLALSRALAAPARVVLVDEPAQGMSPEVAARTYRLLSGLDACVIVAEQRLPHGLAGPAGRTVLVHELRRGAVAFSGEAAELARP
;
A
#
# COMPACT_ATOMS: atom_id res chain seq x y z
N MET A 1 -9.47 4.08 13.99
CA MET A 1 -9.28 4.35 12.54
C MET A 1 -9.43 3.05 11.76
N SER A 2 -10.17 3.03 10.65
CA SER A 2 -10.27 1.83 9.79
C SER A 2 -10.71 2.23 8.38
N ILE A 3 -10.32 1.41 7.40
CA ILE A 3 -10.85 1.51 6.05
C ILE A 3 -11.35 0.13 5.60
N ALA A 4 -12.46 0.09 4.86
CA ALA A 4 -13.13 -1.16 4.51
C ALA A 4 -13.72 -1.12 3.10
N LEU A 5 -13.80 -2.29 2.47
CA LEU A 5 -14.71 -2.57 1.37
C LEU A 5 -15.92 -3.36 1.90
N ARG A 6 -17.11 -2.99 1.44
CA ARG A 6 -18.37 -3.72 1.73
C ARG A 6 -18.99 -4.18 0.42
N HIS A 7 -18.99 -5.49 0.17
CA HIS A 7 -19.54 -6.12 -1.04
C HIS A 7 -19.08 -5.44 -2.35
N ALA A 8 -17.80 -5.00 -2.38
CA ALA A 8 -17.27 -4.20 -3.48
C ALA A 8 -17.16 -5.01 -4.77
N ARG A 9 -17.75 -4.46 -5.84
CA ARG A 9 -17.64 -4.98 -7.20
C ARG A 9 -16.93 -3.96 -8.07
N VAL A 10 -16.02 -4.43 -8.91
CA VAL A 10 -15.29 -3.59 -9.89
C VAL A 10 -15.29 -4.29 -11.23
N ARG A 11 -15.56 -3.54 -12.29
CA ARG A 11 -15.54 -4.03 -13.67
C ARG A 11 -14.61 -3.18 -14.53
N TYR A 12 -13.87 -3.86 -15.40
CA TYR A 12 -13.09 -3.25 -16.48
C TYR A 12 -13.68 -3.71 -17.82
N GLY A 13 -14.58 -2.90 -18.37
CA GLY A 13 -15.39 -3.32 -19.52
C GLY A 13 -16.24 -4.56 -19.18
N PRO A 14 -16.15 -5.65 -19.96
CA PRO A 14 -16.90 -6.86 -19.70
C PRO A 14 -16.33 -7.72 -18.53
N LEU A 15 -15.06 -7.49 -18.15
CA LEU A 15 -14.39 -8.26 -17.11
C LEU A 15 -14.76 -7.73 -15.73
N GLU A 16 -15.33 -8.57 -14.87
CA GLU A 16 -15.48 -8.29 -13.45
C GLU A 16 -14.20 -8.71 -12.72
N ALA A 17 -13.54 -7.75 -12.08
CA ALA A 17 -12.26 -7.96 -11.38
C ALA A 17 -12.43 -8.18 -9.87
N LEU A 18 -13.51 -7.66 -9.27
CA LEU A 18 -13.90 -7.92 -7.89
C LEU A 18 -15.35 -8.38 -7.82
N HIS A 19 -15.60 -9.48 -7.13
CA HIS A 19 -16.87 -10.21 -7.07
C HIS A 19 -17.55 -10.07 -5.70
N GLY A 20 -17.79 -8.83 -5.22
CA GLY A 20 -18.43 -8.61 -3.92
C GLY A 20 -17.46 -8.74 -2.75
N VAL A 21 -16.25 -8.21 -2.90
CA VAL A 21 -15.21 -8.24 -1.87
C VAL A 21 -15.64 -7.46 -0.64
N SER A 22 -15.58 -8.11 0.53
CA SER A 22 -15.73 -7.47 1.84
C SER A 22 -14.46 -7.73 2.65
N LEU A 23 -13.82 -6.66 3.11
CA LEU A 23 -12.65 -6.69 3.99
C LEU A 23 -12.56 -5.44 4.83
N VAL A 24 -11.90 -5.55 5.98
CA VAL A 24 -11.65 -4.41 6.89
C VAL A 24 -10.17 -4.38 7.22
N ALA A 25 -9.57 -3.21 7.11
CA ALA A 25 -8.23 -2.94 7.60
C ALA A 25 -8.33 -1.97 8.78
N PRO A 26 -8.11 -2.43 10.00
CA PRO A 26 -8.05 -1.59 11.19
C PRO A 26 -6.71 -0.84 11.25
N GLY A 27 -6.71 0.31 11.88
CA GLY A 27 -5.51 1.08 12.16
C GLY A 27 -5.52 1.71 13.55
N PRO A 28 -4.35 2.04 14.07
CA PRO A 28 -3.03 1.80 13.45
C PRO A 28 -2.69 0.32 13.42
N GLY A 29 -2.12 -0.12 12.29
CA GLY A 29 -1.74 -1.52 12.12
C GLY A 29 -1.48 -1.91 10.67
N LEU A 30 -1.00 -3.14 10.48
CA LEU A 30 -0.67 -3.68 9.17
C LEU A 30 -1.67 -4.76 8.76
N THR A 31 -2.23 -4.60 7.57
CA THR A 31 -3.06 -5.58 6.89
C THR A 31 -2.38 -6.02 5.60
N VAL A 32 -2.30 -7.32 5.34
CA VAL A 32 -1.74 -7.89 4.12
C VAL A 32 -2.86 -8.38 3.22
N LEU A 33 -2.89 -7.88 1.98
CA LEU A 33 -3.68 -8.45 0.90
C LEU A 33 -2.83 -9.48 0.17
N LEU A 34 -3.08 -10.75 0.42
CA LEU A 34 -2.33 -11.85 -0.16
C LEU A 34 -3.03 -12.37 -1.40
N GLY A 35 -2.25 -12.83 -2.40
CA GLY A 35 -2.81 -13.51 -3.57
C GLY A 35 -1.87 -13.50 -4.76
N ARG A 36 -2.09 -14.39 -5.72
CA ARG A 36 -1.31 -14.48 -6.96
C ARG A 36 -1.63 -13.32 -7.92
N ASN A 37 -0.79 -13.16 -8.95
CA ASN A 37 -1.08 -12.20 -10.03
C ASN A 37 -2.47 -12.44 -10.62
N GLY A 38 -3.22 -11.35 -10.85
CA GLY A 38 -4.60 -11.42 -11.33
C GLY A 38 -5.64 -11.76 -10.25
N SER A 39 -5.27 -11.89 -8.98
CA SER A 39 -6.23 -12.18 -7.90
C SER A 39 -7.15 -11.01 -7.53
N GLY A 40 -6.82 -9.77 -7.96
CA GLY A 40 -7.60 -8.55 -7.67
C GLY A 40 -6.99 -7.62 -6.64
N ARG A 41 -5.80 -7.91 -6.06
CA ARG A 41 -5.14 -7.09 -5.02
C ARG A 41 -4.98 -5.61 -5.42
N THR A 42 -4.36 -5.36 -6.58
CA THR A 42 -4.19 -4.00 -7.11
C THR A 42 -5.54 -3.29 -7.31
N THR A 43 -6.57 -4.03 -7.74
CA THR A 43 -7.93 -3.49 -7.90
C THR A 43 -8.53 -3.11 -6.55
N VAL A 44 -8.31 -3.90 -5.49
CA VAL A 44 -8.71 -3.57 -4.11
C VAL A 44 -8.04 -2.26 -3.67
N LEU A 45 -6.70 -2.13 -3.82
CA LEU A 45 -5.99 -0.91 -3.44
C LEU A 45 -6.50 0.30 -4.23
N ARG A 46 -6.72 0.16 -5.54
CA ARG A 46 -7.26 1.23 -6.39
C ARG A 46 -8.70 1.61 -6.01
N ALA A 47 -9.54 0.63 -5.64
CA ALA A 47 -10.91 0.89 -5.17
C ALA A 47 -10.91 1.66 -3.85
N LEU A 48 -10.08 1.25 -2.88
CA LEU A 48 -9.88 1.95 -1.61
C LEU A 48 -9.36 3.38 -1.83
N ALA A 49 -8.43 3.57 -2.78
CA ALA A 49 -7.88 4.88 -3.12
C ALA A 49 -8.80 5.77 -3.94
N GLY A 50 -9.92 5.26 -4.47
CA GLY A 50 -10.81 6.01 -5.39
C GLY A 50 -10.26 6.13 -6.80
N GLY A 51 -9.28 5.31 -7.17
CA GLY A 51 -8.67 5.28 -8.50
C GLY A 51 -9.45 4.45 -9.52
N VAL A 52 -10.45 3.68 -9.07
CA VAL A 52 -11.42 2.97 -9.92
C VAL A 52 -12.81 3.08 -9.31
N PRO A 53 -13.87 3.27 -10.11
CA PRO A 53 -15.23 3.29 -9.60
C PRO A 53 -15.69 1.88 -9.22
N LEU A 54 -16.50 1.77 -8.16
CA LEU A 54 -17.22 0.55 -7.86
C LEU A 54 -18.45 0.41 -8.78
N SER A 55 -18.69 -0.78 -9.29
CA SER A 55 -19.95 -1.15 -9.95
C SER A 55 -21.02 -1.64 -8.96
N GLY A 56 -20.64 -1.85 -7.70
CA GLY A 56 -21.51 -2.21 -6.59
C GLY A 56 -20.76 -2.24 -5.27
N GLY A 57 -21.48 -2.15 -4.16
CA GLY A 57 -20.89 -2.09 -2.83
C GLY A 57 -20.43 -0.70 -2.41
N ALA A 58 -19.60 -0.63 -1.37
CA ALA A 58 -19.17 0.63 -0.78
C ALA A 58 -17.72 0.59 -0.29
N VAL A 59 -17.07 1.76 -0.25
CA VAL A 59 -15.85 2.05 0.50
C VAL A 59 -16.22 2.82 1.75
N VAL A 60 -15.86 2.30 2.92
CA VAL A 60 -16.15 2.95 4.20
C VAL A 60 -14.84 3.31 4.88
N TRP A 61 -14.68 4.56 5.29
CA TRP A 61 -13.51 5.06 6.02
C TRP A 61 -13.96 5.73 7.31
N ASP A 62 -13.49 5.19 8.44
CA ASP A 62 -13.89 5.62 9.80
C ASP A 62 -15.42 5.72 9.98
N GLY A 63 -16.14 4.74 9.44
CA GLY A 63 -17.58 4.68 9.51
C GLY A 63 -18.33 5.50 8.45
N ALA A 64 -17.64 6.42 7.76
CA ALA A 64 -18.22 7.23 6.70
C ALA A 64 -18.14 6.54 5.33
N ASP A 65 -19.22 6.59 4.56
CA ASP A 65 -19.21 6.16 3.16
C ASP A 65 -18.44 7.18 2.30
N VAL A 66 -17.32 6.72 1.72
CA VAL A 66 -16.46 7.52 0.84
C VAL A 66 -16.48 7.01 -0.60
N THR A 67 -17.43 6.17 -0.95
CA THR A 67 -17.49 5.49 -2.25
C THR A 67 -17.44 6.48 -3.42
N ARG A 68 -18.16 7.59 -3.32
CA ARG A 68 -18.26 8.60 -4.37
C ARG A 68 -17.15 9.67 -4.32
N LEU A 69 -16.30 9.67 -3.28
CA LEU A 69 -15.20 10.62 -3.19
C LEU A 69 -14.10 10.25 -4.20
N PRO A 70 -13.69 11.19 -5.04
CA PRO A 70 -12.58 10.97 -5.99
C PRO A 70 -11.25 10.80 -5.26
N ALA A 71 -10.26 10.21 -5.95
CA ALA A 71 -8.95 9.89 -5.36
C ALA A 71 -8.25 11.12 -4.73
N TYR A 72 -8.33 12.29 -5.37
CA TYR A 72 -7.68 13.50 -4.86
C TYR A 72 -8.29 13.97 -3.53
N GLU A 73 -9.58 13.80 -3.31
CA GLU A 73 -10.22 14.14 -2.03
C GLU A 73 -9.85 13.13 -0.93
N ARG A 74 -9.73 11.84 -1.27
CA ARG A 74 -9.22 10.84 -0.31
C ARG A 74 -7.76 11.13 0.03
N ALA A 75 -6.94 11.53 -0.94
CA ALA A 75 -5.56 11.95 -0.69
C ALA A 75 -5.49 13.16 0.25
N ARG A 76 -6.32 14.19 0.05
CA ARG A 76 -6.40 15.35 0.96
C ARG A 76 -6.81 14.99 2.38
N ARG A 77 -7.53 13.90 2.57
CA ARG A 77 -7.91 13.36 3.89
C ARG A 77 -6.83 12.48 4.52
N GLY A 78 -5.67 12.32 3.86
CA GLY A 78 -4.54 11.55 4.35
C GLY A 78 -4.49 10.10 3.85
N LEU A 79 -5.05 9.79 2.65
CA LEU A 79 -4.83 8.50 2.02
C LEU A 79 -3.66 8.61 1.03
N CYS A 80 -2.64 7.77 1.22
CA CYS A 80 -1.49 7.64 0.34
C CYS A 80 -1.53 6.27 -0.37
N LEU A 81 -1.39 6.28 -1.70
CA LEU A 81 -1.24 5.06 -2.50
C LEU A 81 0.14 5.03 -3.15
N VAL A 82 0.90 3.98 -2.89
CA VAL A 82 2.15 3.65 -3.60
C VAL A 82 1.84 2.51 -4.57
N PRO A 83 1.66 2.79 -5.87
CA PRO A 83 1.36 1.76 -6.85
C PRO A 83 2.61 0.92 -7.17
N GLU A 84 2.44 -0.27 -7.73
CA GLU A 84 3.55 -1.12 -8.20
C GLU A 84 4.41 -0.42 -9.27
N ARG A 85 3.78 0.31 -10.18
CA ARG A 85 4.45 0.96 -11.32
C ARG A 85 4.17 2.46 -11.34
N ARG A 86 5.10 3.23 -11.92
CA ARG A 86 4.97 4.69 -12.07
C ARG A 86 4.78 5.40 -10.73
N ALA A 87 5.46 4.92 -9.69
CA ALA A 87 5.34 5.46 -8.35
C ALA A 87 6.19 6.73 -8.12
N VAL A 88 7.11 7.06 -9.05
CA VAL A 88 7.99 8.23 -9.01
C VAL A 88 7.81 9.10 -10.25
N PHE A 89 8.15 10.39 -10.13
CA PHE A 89 8.21 11.33 -11.25
C PHE A 89 9.57 11.19 -11.93
N ALA A 90 9.63 10.42 -13.00
CA ALA A 90 10.88 10.00 -13.67
C ALA A 90 11.73 11.17 -14.20
N SER A 91 11.10 12.27 -14.58
CA SER A 91 11.77 13.48 -15.08
C SER A 91 12.38 14.36 -13.99
N LEU A 92 11.92 14.22 -12.75
CA LEU A 92 12.42 14.94 -11.59
C LEU A 92 13.63 14.20 -10.98
N THR A 93 14.49 14.92 -10.28
CA THR A 93 15.56 14.35 -9.47
C THR A 93 14.97 13.61 -8.26
N VAL A 94 15.79 12.81 -7.58
CA VAL A 94 15.42 12.16 -6.31
C VAL A 94 15.04 13.22 -5.28
N ARG A 95 15.87 14.28 -5.15
CA ARG A 95 15.59 15.41 -4.26
C ARG A 95 14.23 16.04 -4.54
N GLU A 96 13.97 16.44 -5.78
CA GLU A 96 12.70 17.05 -6.18
C GLU A 96 11.50 16.12 -5.93
N ASN A 97 11.65 14.82 -6.15
CA ASN A 97 10.62 13.84 -5.82
C ASN A 97 10.29 13.83 -4.32
N LEU A 98 11.28 13.90 -3.45
CA LEU A 98 11.10 13.93 -1.99
C LEU A 98 10.47 15.24 -1.53
N GLU A 99 10.91 16.37 -2.06
CA GLU A 99 10.41 17.72 -1.75
C GLU A 99 8.91 17.91 -2.09
N LEU A 100 8.37 17.14 -3.03
CA LEU A 100 6.93 17.14 -3.32
C LEU A 100 6.05 16.70 -2.13
N THR A 101 6.61 16.00 -1.16
CA THR A 101 5.84 15.41 -0.06
C THR A 101 6.15 16.06 1.28
N ALA A 102 7.42 16.38 1.53
CA ALA A 102 7.89 16.94 2.80
C ALA A 102 8.95 18.00 2.53
N GLY A 103 8.91 19.11 3.27
CA GLY A 103 9.95 20.13 3.22
C GLY A 103 11.28 19.67 3.85
N ASP A 104 11.22 18.67 4.74
CA ASP A 104 12.39 18.04 5.37
C ASP A 104 12.64 16.67 4.74
N LEU A 105 13.87 16.46 4.26
CA LEU A 105 14.30 15.19 3.63
C LEU A 105 14.82 14.18 4.67
N ALA A 106 15.14 14.61 5.90
CA ALA A 106 15.75 13.75 6.90
C ALA A 106 14.95 12.46 7.15
N PRO A 107 13.62 12.48 7.36
CA PRO A 107 12.85 11.25 7.59
C PRO A 107 12.91 10.28 6.41
N ALA A 108 12.97 10.79 5.18
CA ALA A 108 13.06 9.97 3.98
C ALA A 108 14.44 9.33 3.83
N LEU A 109 15.51 10.07 4.13
CA LEU A 109 16.88 9.58 4.08
C LEU A 109 17.19 8.65 5.27
N ASP A 110 16.63 8.91 6.44
CA ASP A 110 16.69 7.99 7.57
C ASP A 110 16.02 6.65 7.24
N ALA A 111 14.91 6.68 6.50
CA ALA A 111 14.26 5.45 6.04
C ALA A 111 15.14 4.66 5.07
N TYR A 112 15.77 5.35 4.10
CA TYR A 112 16.61 4.74 3.08
C TYR A 112 17.87 5.59 2.81
N PRO A 113 18.96 5.43 3.60
CA PRO A 113 20.21 6.19 3.42
C PRO A 113 20.83 6.01 2.04
N GLN A 114 20.51 4.91 1.36
CA GLN A 114 20.97 4.63 0.00
C GLN A 114 20.53 5.68 -1.03
N LEU A 115 19.50 6.47 -0.72
CA LEU A 115 19.03 7.56 -1.59
C LEU A 115 19.87 8.83 -1.48
N GLU A 116 20.64 9.01 -0.43
CA GLU A 116 21.43 10.22 -0.20
C GLU A 116 22.40 10.54 -1.34
N PRO A 117 23.29 9.61 -1.78
CA PRO A 117 24.18 9.85 -2.91
C PRO A 117 23.44 10.01 -4.25
N LEU A 118 22.19 9.61 -4.31
CA LEU A 118 21.35 9.63 -5.53
C LEU A 118 20.52 10.92 -5.64
N LEU A 119 20.52 11.79 -4.65
CA LEU A 119 19.71 13.00 -4.61
C LEU A 119 19.79 13.88 -5.88
N PRO A 120 20.96 14.06 -6.53
CA PRO A 120 21.05 14.85 -7.77
C PRO A 120 20.64 14.09 -9.04
N HIS A 121 20.44 12.76 -8.96
CA HIS A 121 20.14 11.94 -10.13
C HIS A 121 18.65 12.01 -10.48
N ARG A 122 18.31 11.88 -11.77
CA ARG A 122 16.91 11.77 -12.20
C ARG A 122 16.31 10.45 -11.74
N ALA A 123 15.11 10.48 -11.18
CA ALA A 123 14.44 9.28 -10.66
C ALA A 123 14.22 8.21 -11.75
N GLY A 124 14.07 8.61 -13.02
CA GLY A 124 13.94 7.69 -14.13
C GLY A 124 15.20 6.86 -14.46
N THR A 125 16.37 7.28 -13.98
CA THR A 125 17.66 6.56 -14.21
C THR A 125 17.98 5.57 -13.09
N LEU A 126 17.21 5.57 -12.02
CA LEU A 126 17.37 4.66 -10.88
C LEU A 126 17.01 3.22 -11.24
N SER A 127 17.61 2.26 -10.56
CA SER A 127 17.16 0.86 -10.58
C SER A 127 15.72 0.73 -10.05
N GLY A 128 15.04 -0.36 -10.36
CA GLY A 128 13.68 -0.60 -9.88
C GLY A 128 13.56 -0.57 -8.35
N GLY A 129 14.55 -1.14 -7.64
CA GLY A 129 14.62 -1.12 -6.18
C GLY A 129 14.82 0.29 -5.62
N GLU A 130 15.68 1.11 -6.23
CA GLU A 130 15.88 2.51 -5.81
C GLU A 130 14.64 3.37 -6.08
N GLN A 131 13.98 3.20 -7.24
CA GLN A 131 12.70 3.86 -7.49
C GLN A 131 11.64 3.46 -6.46
N ARG A 132 11.67 2.20 -6.03
CA ARG A 132 10.75 1.69 -5.01
C ARG A 132 11.03 2.32 -3.64
N MET A 133 12.32 2.38 -3.23
CA MET A 133 12.73 3.09 -2.02
C MET A 133 12.30 4.56 -2.04
N LEU A 134 12.52 5.25 -3.17
CA LEU A 134 12.11 6.65 -3.34
C LEU A 134 10.59 6.83 -3.19
N ALA A 135 9.79 5.97 -3.81
CA ALA A 135 8.33 6.03 -3.70
C ALA A 135 7.84 5.78 -2.26
N LEU A 136 8.46 4.83 -1.57
CA LEU A 136 8.15 4.52 -0.17
C LEU A 136 8.60 5.61 0.79
N SER A 137 9.77 6.22 0.57
CA SER A 137 10.23 7.37 1.34
C SER A 137 9.21 8.50 1.34
N ARG A 138 8.61 8.78 0.20
CA ARG A 138 7.54 9.79 0.09
C ARG A 138 6.30 9.41 0.91
N ALA A 139 5.91 8.13 0.88
CA ALA A 139 4.77 7.67 1.66
C ALA A 139 5.04 7.69 3.18
N LEU A 140 6.28 7.37 3.58
CA LEU A 140 6.70 7.39 4.99
C LEU A 140 6.81 8.81 5.54
N ALA A 141 7.22 9.79 4.71
CA ALA A 141 7.31 11.20 5.10
C ALA A 141 5.95 11.94 5.06
N ALA A 142 4.94 11.36 4.40
CA ALA A 142 3.61 11.98 4.31
C ALA A 142 2.85 11.84 5.65
N PRO A 143 2.06 12.87 6.06
CA PRO A 143 1.18 12.76 7.21
C PRO A 143 -0.06 11.92 6.86
N ALA A 144 0.16 10.64 6.51
CA ALA A 144 -0.88 9.76 6.02
C ALA A 144 -1.60 9.04 7.17
N ARG A 145 -2.93 9.00 7.09
CA ARG A 145 -3.80 8.20 7.97
C ARG A 145 -4.00 6.78 7.43
N VAL A 146 -4.01 6.65 6.11
CA VAL A 146 -4.12 5.36 5.40
C VAL A 146 -3.01 5.28 4.37
N VAL A 147 -2.20 4.22 4.42
CA VAL A 147 -1.11 3.95 3.47
C VAL A 147 -1.40 2.64 2.76
N LEU A 148 -1.54 2.71 1.45
CA LEU A 148 -1.77 1.57 0.57
C LEU A 148 -0.52 1.34 -0.26
N VAL A 149 0.04 0.13 -0.22
CA VAL A 149 1.28 -0.19 -0.96
C VAL A 149 1.11 -1.48 -1.75
N ASP A 150 1.33 -1.39 -3.06
CA ASP A 150 1.30 -2.55 -3.95
C ASP A 150 2.71 -3.08 -4.15
N GLU A 151 3.00 -4.34 -3.77
CA GLU A 151 4.31 -5.01 -3.87
C GLU A 151 5.47 -4.19 -3.22
N PRO A 152 5.43 -3.86 -1.90
CA PRO A 152 6.39 -2.95 -1.27
C PRO A 152 7.87 -3.33 -1.42
N ALA A 153 8.19 -4.63 -1.43
CA ALA A 153 9.56 -5.12 -1.45
C ALA A 153 10.07 -5.51 -2.85
N GLN A 154 9.32 -5.23 -3.92
CA GLN A 154 9.68 -5.64 -5.27
C GLN A 154 11.03 -5.04 -5.70
N GLY A 155 11.97 -5.90 -6.13
CA GLY A 155 13.29 -5.50 -6.61
C GLY A 155 14.29 -5.10 -5.53
N MET A 156 13.96 -5.31 -4.25
CA MET A 156 14.84 -5.02 -3.11
C MET A 156 15.63 -6.26 -2.66
N SER A 157 16.79 -6.02 -2.03
CA SER A 157 17.49 -7.08 -1.30
C SER A 157 16.68 -7.53 -0.08
N PRO A 158 16.87 -8.76 0.42
CA PRO A 158 16.15 -9.25 1.60
C PRO A 158 16.27 -8.34 2.83
N GLU A 159 17.43 -7.72 3.03
CA GLU A 159 17.68 -6.80 4.14
C GLU A 159 16.86 -5.52 4.01
N VAL A 160 16.85 -4.90 2.81
CA VAL A 160 16.07 -3.69 2.54
C VAL A 160 14.57 -4.00 2.60
N ALA A 161 14.14 -5.16 2.10
CA ALA A 161 12.77 -5.63 2.22
C ALA A 161 12.33 -5.75 3.69
N ALA A 162 13.12 -6.40 4.53
CA ALA A 162 12.84 -6.54 5.96
C ALA A 162 12.77 -5.16 6.66
N ARG A 163 13.68 -4.23 6.31
CA ARG A 163 13.62 -2.85 6.79
C ARG A 163 12.33 -2.15 6.37
N THR A 164 11.93 -2.30 5.10
CA THR A 164 10.69 -1.73 4.55
C THR A 164 9.47 -2.16 5.35
N TYR A 165 9.33 -3.46 5.64
CA TYR A 165 8.19 -3.94 6.43
C TYR A 165 8.21 -3.43 7.86
N ARG A 166 9.40 -3.32 8.50
CA ARG A 166 9.51 -2.71 9.84
C ARG A 166 9.06 -1.25 9.83
N LEU A 167 9.48 -0.46 8.84
CA LEU A 167 9.09 0.94 8.70
C LEU A 167 7.57 1.07 8.50
N LEU A 168 6.99 0.30 7.57
CA LEU A 168 5.56 0.31 7.30
C LEU A 168 4.74 -0.12 8.53
N SER A 169 5.19 -1.17 9.23
CA SER A 169 4.52 -1.64 10.45
C SER A 169 4.59 -0.64 11.61
N GLY A 170 5.63 0.19 11.65
CA GLY A 170 5.84 1.20 12.70
C GLY A 170 5.02 2.48 12.51
N LEU A 171 4.34 2.65 11.38
CA LEU A 171 3.53 3.84 11.13
C LEU A 171 2.30 3.92 12.07
N ASP A 172 2.00 5.12 12.55
CA ASP A 172 0.73 5.40 13.23
C ASP A 172 -0.40 5.62 12.22
N ALA A 173 -0.57 4.65 11.34
CA ALA A 173 -1.50 4.68 10.23
C ALA A 173 -2.17 3.32 10.02
N CYS A 174 -3.29 3.30 9.29
CA CYS A 174 -3.84 2.08 8.73
C CYS A 174 -3.03 1.72 7.48
N VAL A 175 -2.18 0.69 7.56
CA VAL A 175 -1.32 0.27 6.46
C VAL A 175 -1.87 -0.98 5.81
N ILE A 176 -2.02 -0.95 4.49
CA ILE A 176 -2.42 -2.11 3.68
C ILE A 176 -1.34 -2.36 2.65
N VAL A 177 -0.74 -3.54 2.67
CA VAL A 177 0.24 -4.00 1.68
C VAL A 177 -0.34 -5.13 0.84
N ALA A 178 -0.12 -5.09 -0.47
CA ALA A 178 -0.51 -6.17 -1.36
C ALA A 178 0.72 -6.99 -1.75
N GLU A 179 0.66 -8.32 -1.52
CA GLU A 179 1.79 -9.22 -1.71
C GLU A 179 1.37 -10.55 -2.37
N GLN A 180 2.28 -11.16 -3.12
CA GLN A 180 2.04 -12.48 -3.70
C GLN A 180 2.24 -13.61 -2.69
N ARG A 181 3.12 -13.40 -1.72
CA ARG A 181 3.44 -14.35 -0.65
C ARG A 181 3.55 -13.57 0.66
N LEU A 182 3.19 -14.24 1.75
CA LEU A 182 3.36 -13.64 3.07
C LEU A 182 4.85 -13.42 3.34
N PRO A 183 5.29 -12.18 3.63
CA PRO A 183 6.69 -11.90 3.93
C PRO A 183 7.13 -12.65 5.20
N HIS A 184 8.33 -13.25 5.16
CA HIS A 184 8.88 -13.95 6.32
C HIS A 184 9.14 -12.97 7.46
N GLY A 185 8.80 -13.39 8.68
CA GLY A 185 9.07 -12.60 9.89
C GLY A 185 8.24 -11.33 10.00
N LEU A 186 7.11 -11.24 9.31
CA LEU A 186 6.19 -10.12 9.43
C LEU A 186 5.54 -10.15 10.81
N ALA A 187 6.12 -9.41 11.75
CA ALA A 187 5.55 -9.19 13.07
C ALA A 187 4.91 -7.81 13.11
N GLY A 188 3.71 -7.73 13.66
CA GLY A 188 3.12 -6.43 13.99
C GLY A 188 3.97 -5.71 15.05
N PRO A 189 4.03 -4.36 15.04
CA PRO A 189 4.77 -3.61 16.06
C PRO A 189 4.16 -3.87 17.44
N ALA A 190 5.03 -4.06 18.46
CA ALA A 190 4.64 -4.22 19.86
C ALA A 190 3.56 -5.28 20.12
N GLY A 191 3.65 -6.45 19.46
CA GLY A 191 2.68 -7.54 19.65
C GLY A 191 1.32 -7.33 18.99
N ARG A 192 1.19 -6.33 18.09
CA ARG A 192 -0.01 -6.14 17.29
C ARG A 192 -0.15 -7.26 16.26
N THR A 193 -1.33 -7.80 16.14
CA THR A 193 -1.66 -8.83 15.15
C THR A 193 -1.61 -8.26 13.74
N VAL A 194 -0.99 -9.00 12.82
CA VAL A 194 -1.06 -8.71 11.39
C VAL A 194 -2.28 -9.43 10.81
N LEU A 195 -3.20 -8.67 10.24
CA LEU A 195 -4.34 -9.24 9.54
C LEU A 195 -3.97 -9.61 8.10
N VAL A 196 -4.53 -10.70 7.61
CA VAL A 196 -4.37 -11.17 6.24
C VAL A 196 -5.72 -11.39 5.61
N HIS A 197 -5.90 -10.84 4.41
CA HIS A 197 -6.99 -11.19 3.51
C HIS A 197 -6.41 -11.83 2.26
N GLU A 198 -6.66 -13.13 2.06
CA GLU A 198 -6.26 -13.80 0.83
C GLU A 198 -7.30 -13.61 -0.25
N LEU A 199 -6.87 -13.11 -1.41
CA LEU A 199 -7.70 -12.92 -2.59
C LEU A 199 -7.43 -14.02 -3.62
N ARG A 200 -8.50 -14.65 -4.09
CA ARG A 200 -8.49 -15.61 -5.21
C ARG A 200 -9.55 -15.21 -6.22
N ARG A 201 -9.15 -14.97 -7.47
CA ARG A 201 -10.06 -14.66 -8.59
C ARG A 201 -11.09 -13.58 -8.24
N GLY A 202 -10.65 -12.48 -7.63
CA GLY A 202 -11.52 -11.34 -7.32
C GLY A 202 -12.46 -11.53 -6.13
N ALA A 203 -12.30 -12.59 -5.33
CA ALA A 203 -13.05 -12.83 -4.10
C ALA A 203 -12.10 -13.03 -2.92
N VAL A 204 -12.58 -12.78 -1.70
CA VAL A 204 -11.85 -13.09 -0.46
C VAL A 204 -12.02 -14.58 -0.17
N ALA A 205 -10.90 -15.30 -0.16
CA ALA A 205 -10.85 -16.73 0.15
C ALA A 205 -10.55 -17.01 1.64
N PHE A 206 -9.83 -16.09 2.29
CA PHE A 206 -9.49 -16.16 3.71
C PHE A 206 -9.41 -14.76 4.31
N SER A 207 -9.82 -14.64 5.57
CA SER A 207 -9.64 -13.43 6.39
C SER A 207 -9.35 -13.88 7.82
N GLY A 208 -8.20 -13.50 8.37
CA GLY A 208 -7.78 -13.88 9.71
C GLY A 208 -6.41 -13.33 10.06
N GLU A 209 -5.82 -13.86 11.11
CA GLU A 209 -4.47 -13.51 11.52
C GLU A 209 -3.42 -14.23 10.67
N ALA A 210 -2.25 -13.60 10.48
CA ALA A 210 -1.14 -14.19 9.72
C ALA A 210 -0.71 -15.57 10.30
N ALA A 211 -0.81 -15.74 11.62
CA ALA A 211 -0.52 -16.98 12.30
C ALA A 211 -1.47 -18.15 11.96
N GLU A 212 -2.69 -17.85 11.55
CA GLU A 212 -3.69 -18.85 11.15
C GLU A 212 -3.43 -19.40 9.75
N LEU A 213 -2.83 -18.59 8.88
CA LEU A 213 -2.51 -18.99 7.50
C LEU A 213 -1.33 -19.98 7.45
N ALA A 214 -0.48 -20.00 8.48
CA ALA A 214 0.68 -20.89 8.58
C ALA A 214 0.36 -22.26 9.22
N ARG A 215 -0.89 -22.50 9.62
CA ARG A 215 -1.30 -23.83 10.13
C ARG A 215 -1.56 -24.76 8.95
N PRO A 216 -0.92 -25.95 8.92
CA PRO A 216 -1.08 -26.94 7.86
C PRO A 216 -2.49 -27.49 7.80
#